data_750570df711792573ebc28ed7d1529b2
#
_entry.id   750570df711792573ebc28ed7d1529b2
#
_cell.length_a   1.000
_cell.length_b   1.000
_cell.length_c   1.000
_cell.angle_alpha   90.00
_cell.angle_beta   90.00
_cell.angle_gamma   90.00
#
_symmetry.space_group_name_H-M   'P 1'
#
loop_
_entity.id
_entity.type
_entity.pdbx_description
1 polymer ?
#
loop_
_entity_poly.entity_id
_entity_poly.type
_entity_poly.pdbx_seq_one_letter_code
_entity_poly.pdbx_strand_id
1 'polypeptide(L)'
;LGKQDLMLAGGGEEDHWSQSLLFDAMGALCSKYNDTPETASRPYSADRDGFVIAGGGGFVVLESLEHAQARGANILAEVVGYAANADGADMVAPSGEGATRCILMALDEAKAHGVDQIDYVNTHGTSTPAGDVTELLAMERAFGAGQVPPLSSTKSMTGHSLGAAGVHEAIYSVLMMQNDFIAPNINVTELDEGAKPFDIVLEKRDTKLNTVMSNSFGFGGVNACLIFKKWEG
;
A
#
# COMPACT_ATOMS: atom_id res chain seq x y z
N LEU A 1 -11.73 18.00 10.96
CA LEU A 1 -11.77 19.38 11.50
C LEU A 1 -13.05 20.14 11.14
N GLY A 2 -13.94 19.55 10.31
CA GLY A 2 -15.22 20.16 9.92
C GLY A 2 -15.10 21.49 9.16
N LYS A 3 -14.02 21.69 8.42
CA LYS A 3 -13.78 22.93 7.66
C LYS A 3 -14.23 22.87 6.20
N GLN A 4 -14.42 21.69 5.67
CA GLN A 4 -14.80 21.45 4.28
C GLN A 4 -15.63 20.16 4.18
N ASP A 5 -16.63 20.17 3.30
CA ASP A 5 -17.46 19.00 3.03
C ASP A 5 -16.94 18.20 1.83
N LEU A 6 -16.05 18.80 1.02
CA LEU A 6 -15.46 18.17 -0.16
C LEU A 6 -13.98 18.55 -0.28
N MET A 7 -13.14 17.56 -0.58
CA MET A 7 -11.70 17.73 -0.79
C MET A 7 -11.23 16.84 -1.94
N LEU A 8 -10.37 17.39 -2.80
CA LEU A 8 -9.57 16.59 -3.71
C LEU A 8 -8.29 16.17 -2.99
N ALA A 9 -8.09 14.88 -2.83
CA ALA A 9 -6.89 14.29 -2.27
C ALA A 9 -6.18 13.44 -3.33
N GLY A 10 -4.88 13.57 -3.45
CA GLY A 10 -4.12 12.83 -4.46
C GLY A 10 -2.66 13.16 -4.46
N GLY A 11 -1.99 12.74 -5.49
CA GLY A 11 -0.56 12.97 -5.69
C GLY A 11 -0.17 12.81 -7.16
N GLY A 12 1.00 13.30 -7.46
CA GLY A 12 1.63 13.18 -8.77
C GLY A 12 3.12 13.01 -8.63
N GLU A 13 3.71 12.30 -9.57
CA GLU A 13 5.15 12.09 -9.65
C GLU A 13 5.59 12.08 -11.10
N GLU A 14 6.71 12.75 -11.39
CA GLU A 14 7.35 12.72 -12.68
C GLU A 14 8.41 11.62 -12.72
N ASP A 15 8.42 10.79 -13.75
CA ASP A 15 9.52 9.87 -14.02
C ASP A 15 10.61 10.62 -14.80
N HIS A 16 11.67 11.02 -14.09
CA HIS A 16 12.79 11.76 -14.67
C HIS A 16 14.13 11.13 -14.25
N TRP A 17 15.08 11.08 -15.19
CA TRP A 17 16.40 10.47 -14.97
C TRP A 17 17.16 11.00 -13.75
N SER A 18 16.94 12.25 -13.35
CA SER A 18 17.60 12.83 -12.17
C SER A 18 17.16 12.20 -10.86
N GLN A 19 15.89 11.77 -10.76
CA GLN A 19 15.40 11.00 -9.61
C GLN A 19 16.05 9.61 -9.59
N SER A 20 16.09 8.94 -10.74
CA SER A 20 16.75 7.63 -10.87
C SER A 20 18.21 7.72 -10.43
N LEU A 21 18.94 8.75 -10.84
CA LEU A 21 20.33 8.97 -10.44
C LEU A 21 20.49 9.07 -8.92
N LEU A 22 19.59 9.77 -8.22
CA LEU A 22 19.67 9.94 -6.75
C LEU A 22 19.40 8.63 -6.03
N PHE A 23 18.37 7.88 -6.43
CA PHE A 23 18.03 6.60 -5.80
C PHE A 23 19.00 5.48 -6.15
N ASP A 24 19.57 5.51 -7.37
CA ASP A 24 20.63 4.58 -7.77
C ASP A 24 21.89 4.80 -6.94
N ALA A 25 22.28 6.06 -6.72
CA ALA A 25 23.40 6.40 -5.85
C ALA A 25 23.22 5.95 -4.38
N MET A 26 21.98 5.77 -3.94
CA MET A 26 21.65 5.19 -2.63
C MET A 26 21.63 3.66 -2.62
N GLY A 27 21.74 3.01 -3.80
CA GLY A 27 21.60 1.56 -3.93
C GLY A 27 20.17 1.07 -3.69
N ALA A 28 19.15 1.93 -3.92
CA ALA A 28 17.75 1.60 -3.66
C ALA A 28 17.02 1.09 -4.91
N LEU A 29 17.52 1.43 -6.12
CA LEU A 29 16.91 0.99 -7.37
C LEU A 29 17.32 -0.43 -7.77
N CYS A 30 16.41 -1.10 -8.44
CA CYS A 30 16.69 -2.35 -9.12
C CYS A 30 17.61 -2.09 -10.33
N SER A 31 18.74 -2.77 -10.40
CA SER A 31 19.70 -2.70 -11.51
C SER A 31 19.98 -4.07 -12.15
N LYS A 32 19.72 -5.14 -11.43
CA LYS A 32 19.98 -6.52 -11.87
C LYS A 32 19.14 -6.96 -13.08
N TYR A 33 17.96 -6.34 -13.28
CA TYR A 33 17.00 -6.75 -14.31
C TYR A 33 16.86 -5.72 -15.44
N ASN A 34 17.89 -4.92 -15.72
CA ASN A 34 17.85 -3.91 -16.79
C ASN A 34 17.64 -4.53 -18.18
N ASP A 35 18.07 -5.79 -18.38
CA ASP A 35 17.85 -6.51 -19.64
C ASP A 35 16.47 -7.19 -19.73
N THR A 36 15.73 -7.26 -18.63
CA THR A 36 14.37 -7.84 -18.53
C THR A 36 13.48 -6.97 -17.65
N PRO A 37 13.25 -5.69 -18.03
CA PRO A 37 12.61 -4.70 -17.16
C PRO A 37 11.18 -5.07 -16.75
N GLU A 38 10.47 -5.84 -17.55
CA GLU A 38 9.12 -6.35 -17.24
C GLU A 38 9.08 -7.29 -16.03
N THR A 39 10.24 -7.85 -15.63
CA THR A 39 10.37 -8.73 -14.46
C THR A 39 11.10 -8.08 -13.29
N ALA A 40 11.47 -6.80 -13.39
CA ALA A 40 12.32 -6.12 -12.43
C ALA A 40 11.63 -5.85 -11.09
N SER A 41 10.37 -5.38 -11.12
CA SER A 41 9.59 -5.19 -9.90
C SER A 41 9.01 -6.52 -9.44
N ARG A 42 9.54 -7.05 -8.32
CA ARG A 42 9.24 -8.39 -7.80
C ARG A 42 9.16 -8.43 -6.27
N PRO A 43 8.25 -7.67 -5.65
CA PRO A 43 8.13 -7.68 -4.20
C PRO A 43 8.04 -9.09 -3.65
N TYR A 44 8.68 -9.32 -2.50
CA TYR A 44 8.73 -10.61 -1.79
C TYR A 44 9.48 -11.74 -2.48
N SER A 45 9.99 -11.56 -3.71
CA SER A 45 10.85 -12.55 -4.33
C SER A 45 12.22 -12.61 -3.64
N ALA A 46 12.77 -13.80 -3.47
CA ALA A 46 14.08 -14.01 -2.84
C ALA A 46 15.22 -13.31 -3.58
N ASP A 47 15.08 -13.12 -4.89
CA ASP A 47 16.06 -12.51 -5.78
C ASP A 47 15.78 -11.05 -6.14
N ARG A 48 14.85 -10.38 -5.41
CA ARG A 48 14.55 -8.95 -5.58
C ARG A 48 15.79 -8.09 -5.34
N ASP A 49 15.90 -6.97 -6.03
CA ASP A 49 17.14 -6.20 -6.09
C ASP A 49 16.98 -4.70 -5.75
N GLY A 50 15.77 -4.24 -5.62
CA GLY A 50 15.44 -2.83 -5.38
C GLY A 50 14.13 -2.44 -6.04
N PHE A 51 13.70 -1.21 -5.84
CA PHE A 51 12.45 -0.76 -6.46
C PHE A 51 12.66 -0.31 -7.91
N VAL A 52 11.60 -0.39 -8.70
CA VAL A 52 11.53 0.16 -10.05
C VAL A 52 10.79 1.49 -9.97
N ILE A 53 11.48 2.58 -10.36
CA ILE A 53 10.87 3.91 -10.37
C ILE A 53 9.78 4.00 -11.44
N ALA A 54 8.73 4.73 -11.15
CA ALA A 54 7.64 5.01 -12.07
C ALA A 54 7.07 6.41 -11.79
N GLY A 55 6.39 6.97 -12.76
CA GLY A 55 5.64 8.21 -12.64
C GLY A 55 4.14 7.98 -12.63
N GLY A 56 3.39 9.05 -12.56
CA GLY A 56 1.94 9.06 -12.68
C GLY A 56 1.25 10.09 -11.83
N GLY A 57 -0.08 10.04 -11.80
CA GLY A 57 -0.89 10.93 -10.99
C GLY A 57 -2.29 10.38 -10.78
N GLY A 58 -2.91 10.77 -9.71
CA GLY A 58 -4.28 10.40 -9.40
C GLY A 58 -4.89 11.30 -8.34
N PHE A 59 -6.22 11.36 -8.34
CA PHE A 59 -6.99 12.08 -7.34
C PHE A 59 -8.23 11.29 -6.95
N VAL A 60 -8.61 11.40 -5.70
CA VAL A 60 -9.89 10.94 -5.18
C VAL A 60 -10.66 12.14 -4.62
N VAL A 61 -11.97 12.08 -4.71
CA VAL A 61 -12.85 13.05 -4.07
C VAL A 61 -13.23 12.50 -2.70
N LEU A 62 -12.75 13.14 -1.65
CA LEU A 62 -13.22 12.90 -0.28
C LEU A 62 -14.37 13.83 0.01
N GLU A 63 -15.44 13.31 0.60
CA GLU A 63 -16.67 14.04 0.80
C GLU A 63 -17.34 13.61 2.10
N SER A 64 -17.95 14.54 2.82
CA SER A 64 -18.77 14.18 3.98
C SER A 64 -19.98 13.35 3.50
N LEU A 65 -20.41 12.38 4.30
CA LEU A 65 -21.51 11.50 3.95
C LEU A 65 -22.79 12.28 3.66
N GLU A 66 -23.10 13.25 4.48
CA GLU A 66 -24.29 14.10 4.34
C GLU A 66 -24.28 14.87 3.02
N HIS A 67 -23.13 15.45 2.65
CA HIS A 67 -23.00 16.18 1.39
C HIS A 67 -23.12 15.25 0.18
N ALA A 68 -22.45 14.09 0.22
CA ALA A 68 -22.51 13.07 -0.84
C ALA A 68 -23.93 12.57 -1.07
N GLN A 69 -24.67 12.24 0.00
CA GLN A 69 -26.07 11.81 -0.06
C GLN A 69 -26.99 12.92 -0.56
N ALA A 70 -26.82 14.15 -0.09
CA ALA A 70 -27.67 15.29 -0.49
C ALA A 70 -27.62 15.57 -2.00
N ARG A 71 -26.50 15.31 -2.68
CA ARG A 71 -26.35 15.46 -4.13
C ARG A 71 -26.57 14.18 -4.92
N GLY A 72 -26.88 13.06 -4.27
CA GLY A 72 -27.08 11.75 -4.93
C GLY A 72 -25.77 11.18 -5.51
N ALA A 73 -24.64 11.34 -4.81
CA ALA A 73 -23.36 10.82 -5.26
C ALA A 73 -23.36 9.30 -5.36
N ASN A 74 -22.61 8.78 -6.33
CA ASN A 74 -22.22 7.37 -6.34
C ASN A 74 -21.04 7.17 -5.39
N ILE A 75 -21.32 6.78 -4.13
CA ILE A 75 -20.31 6.54 -3.12
C ILE A 75 -19.62 5.21 -3.42
N LEU A 76 -18.30 5.24 -3.58
CA LEU A 76 -17.50 4.05 -3.92
C LEU A 76 -17.06 3.28 -2.69
N ALA A 77 -16.71 3.99 -1.61
CA ALA A 77 -16.22 3.40 -0.37
C ALA A 77 -16.31 4.44 0.75
N GLU A 78 -16.24 3.98 1.99
CA GLU A 78 -15.99 4.79 3.17
C GLU A 78 -14.54 4.70 3.59
N VAL A 79 -13.92 5.82 3.96
CA VAL A 79 -12.63 5.82 4.68
C VAL A 79 -12.95 5.66 6.16
N VAL A 80 -12.68 4.49 6.72
CA VAL A 80 -13.01 4.13 8.11
C VAL A 80 -11.80 4.06 9.03
N GLY A 81 -10.59 4.12 8.46
CA GLY A 81 -9.35 4.19 9.22
C GLY A 81 -8.29 5.00 8.49
N TYR A 82 -7.64 5.88 9.21
CA TYR A 82 -6.52 6.68 8.75
C TYR A 82 -5.50 6.84 9.86
N ALA A 83 -4.25 6.61 9.53
CA ALA A 83 -3.16 6.96 10.42
C ALA A 83 -1.96 7.50 9.64
N ALA A 84 -1.25 8.42 10.25
CA ALA A 84 0.05 8.88 9.78
C ALA A 84 0.96 9.15 10.98
N ASN A 85 2.20 8.72 10.87
CA ASN A 85 3.23 8.99 11.87
C ASN A 85 4.62 9.05 11.25
N ALA A 86 5.62 9.31 12.07
CA ALA A 86 7.02 9.14 11.71
C ALA A 86 7.74 8.38 12.82
N ASP A 87 8.64 7.46 12.47
CA ASP A 87 9.45 6.75 13.46
C ASP A 87 10.82 7.41 13.70
N GLY A 88 11.36 8.10 12.69
CA GLY A 88 12.60 8.87 12.82
C GLY A 88 13.85 8.04 13.19
N ALA A 89 13.80 6.72 13.03
CA ALA A 89 14.88 5.84 13.42
C ALA A 89 16.09 5.95 12.49
N ASP A 90 15.86 6.01 11.21
CA ASP A 90 16.87 6.16 10.16
C ASP A 90 16.26 6.89 8.95
N MET A 91 17.13 7.53 8.13
CA MET A 91 16.69 8.23 6.92
C MET A 91 16.17 7.28 5.84
N VAL A 92 16.74 6.08 5.74
CA VAL A 92 16.50 5.14 4.63
C VAL A 92 16.03 3.78 5.12
N ALA A 93 16.65 3.23 6.19
CA ALA A 93 16.36 1.90 6.70
C ALA A 93 15.10 1.91 7.58
N PRO A 94 14.02 1.19 7.18
CA PRO A 94 12.81 1.15 7.99
C PRO A 94 13.04 0.33 9.28
N SER A 95 12.61 0.87 10.42
CA SER A 95 12.67 0.15 11.70
C SER A 95 11.58 -0.90 11.86
N GLY A 96 10.47 -0.71 11.15
CA GLY A 96 9.23 -1.46 11.31
C GLY A 96 8.41 -1.07 12.55
N GLU A 97 8.97 -0.32 13.50
CA GLU A 97 8.24 0.14 14.70
C GLU A 97 7.18 1.17 14.34
N GLY A 98 7.58 2.22 13.59
CA GLY A 98 6.65 3.25 13.15
C GLY A 98 5.55 2.70 12.27
N ALA A 99 5.87 1.76 11.37
CA ALA A 99 4.89 1.06 10.54
C ALA A 99 3.89 0.25 11.40
N THR A 100 4.38 -0.53 12.39
CA THR A 100 3.52 -1.27 13.33
C THR A 100 2.55 -0.33 14.05
N ARG A 101 3.06 0.77 14.60
CA ARG A 101 2.25 1.76 15.31
C ARG A 101 1.24 2.45 14.40
N CYS A 102 1.62 2.77 13.16
CA CYS A 102 0.73 3.35 12.17
C CYS A 102 -0.44 2.41 11.82
N ILE A 103 -0.15 1.13 11.59
CA ILE A 103 -1.16 0.10 11.33
C ILE A 103 -2.12 -0.02 12.52
N LEU A 104 -1.60 -0.12 13.75
CA LEU A 104 -2.43 -0.20 14.96
C LEU A 104 -3.36 1.00 15.12
N MET A 105 -2.86 2.22 14.91
CA MET A 105 -3.67 3.44 14.96
C MET A 105 -4.80 3.41 13.93
N ALA A 106 -4.53 3.00 12.69
CA ALA A 106 -5.55 2.89 11.66
C ALA A 106 -6.60 1.80 11.98
N LEU A 107 -6.16 0.66 12.53
CA LEU A 107 -7.07 -0.42 12.97
C LEU A 107 -7.94 0.02 14.15
N ASP A 108 -7.39 0.76 15.11
CA ASP A 108 -8.18 1.29 16.25
C ASP A 108 -9.25 2.27 15.78
N GLU A 109 -8.94 3.14 14.81
CA GLU A 109 -9.94 4.02 14.21
C GLU A 109 -11.01 3.24 13.45
N ALA A 110 -10.62 2.28 12.60
CA ALA A 110 -11.56 1.43 11.87
C ALA A 110 -12.49 0.64 12.81
N LYS A 111 -11.95 0.16 13.92
CA LYS A 111 -12.74 -0.52 14.96
C LYS A 111 -13.79 0.40 15.59
N ALA A 112 -13.48 1.67 15.79
CA ALA A 112 -14.46 2.66 16.28
C ALA A 112 -15.60 2.88 15.26
N HIS A 113 -15.38 2.57 13.99
CA HIS A 113 -16.38 2.56 12.91
C HIS A 113 -16.99 1.18 12.63
N GLY A 114 -16.85 0.23 13.57
CA GLY A 114 -17.46 -1.11 13.48
C GLY A 114 -16.78 -2.07 12.49
N VAL A 115 -15.49 -1.86 12.21
CA VAL A 115 -14.68 -2.76 11.39
C VAL A 115 -13.77 -3.58 12.29
N ASP A 116 -14.04 -4.88 12.39
CA ASP A 116 -13.28 -5.81 13.22
C ASP A 116 -12.30 -6.68 12.41
N GLN A 117 -12.41 -6.68 11.09
CA GLN A 117 -11.60 -7.53 10.20
C GLN A 117 -11.20 -6.76 8.94
N ILE A 118 -9.99 -7.01 8.46
CA ILE A 118 -9.48 -6.57 7.17
C ILE A 118 -9.43 -7.79 6.24
N ASP A 119 -10.00 -7.69 5.04
CA ASP A 119 -10.07 -8.78 4.09
C ASP A 119 -8.83 -8.85 3.18
N TYR A 120 -8.14 -7.73 2.97
CA TYR A 120 -6.97 -7.61 2.10
C TYR A 120 -6.10 -6.41 2.46
N VAL A 121 -4.79 -6.55 2.30
CA VAL A 121 -3.83 -5.46 2.42
C VAL A 121 -3.10 -5.24 1.09
N ASN A 122 -3.25 -4.04 0.50
CA ASN A 122 -2.35 -3.54 -0.54
C ASN A 122 -1.11 -2.96 0.17
N THR A 123 -0.02 -3.67 0.10
CA THR A 123 1.19 -3.34 0.85
C THR A 123 2.02 -2.27 0.18
N HIS A 124 2.88 -1.62 0.94
CA HIS A 124 3.90 -0.75 0.36
C HIS A 124 4.88 -1.53 -0.52
N GLY A 125 5.29 -2.73 -0.12
CA GLY A 125 6.02 -3.75 -0.88
C GLY A 125 6.75 -3.24 -2.13
N THR A 126 7.95 -2.67 -1.96
CA THR A 126 8.65 -1.94 -3.03
C THR A 126 9.63 -2.80 -3.82
N SER A 127 9.73 -4.09 -3.53
CA SER A 127 10.77 -4.98 -4.11
C SER A 127 12.18 -4.70 -3.57
N THR A 128 12.30 -4.09 -2.39
CA THR A 128 13.60 -3.84 -1.77
C THR A 128 13.97 -4.97 -0.80
N PRO A 129 15.25 -5.38 -0.76
CA PRO A 129 15.69 -6.46 0.13
C PRO A 129 15.35 -6.22 1.61
N ALA A 130 15.48 -4.98 2.08
CA ALA A 130 15.24 -4.63 3.48
C ALA A 130 13.77 -4.30 3.78
N GLY A 131 13.08 -3.62 2.85
CA GLY A 131 11.75 -3.05 3.10
C GLY A 131 10.65 -4.09 3.21
N ASP A 132 10.59 -5.00 2.24
CA ASP A 132 9.46 -5.92 2.07
C ASP A 132 9.23 -6.81 3.30
N VAL A 133 10.28 -7.47 3.79
CA VAL A 133 10.17 -8.35 4.98
C VAL A 133 9.94 -7.54 6.26
N THR A 134 10.53 -6.34 6.36
CA THR A 134 10.30 -5.45 7.52
C THR A 134 8.83 -5.04 7.61
N GLU A 135 8.17 -4.75 6.48
CA GLU A 135 6.73 -4.46 6.45
C GLU A 135 5.90 -5.68 6.87
N LEU A 136 6.21 -6.88 6.37
CA LEU A 136 5.53 -8.12 6.76
C LEU A 136 5.59 -8.35 8.27
N LEU A 137 6.77 -8.19 8.87
CA LEU A 137 6.97 -8.30 10.32
C LEU A 137 6.24 -7.19 11.09
N ALA A 138 6.14 -5.99 10.53
CA ALA A 138 5.36 -4.90 11.15
C ALA A 138 3.86 -5.23 11.15
N MET A 139 3.34 -5.80 10.06
CA MET A 139 1.97 -6.29 9.99
C MET A 139 1.73 -7.45 10.97
N GLU A 140 2.65 -8.42 11.05
CA GLU A 140 2.51 -9.52 12.01
C GLU A 140 2.44 -9.03 13.46
N ARG A 141 3.21 -8.01 13.83
CA ARG A 141 3.14 -7.39 15.16
C ARG A 141 1.81 -6.69 15.41
N ALA A 142 1.22 -6.09 14.37
CA ALA A 142 -0.04 -5.36 14.50
C ALA A 142 -1.27 -6.28 14.49
N PHE A 143 -1.32 -7.26 13.59
CA PHE A 143 -2.45 -8.19 13.46
C PHE A 143 -2.35 -9.39 14.39
N GLY A 144 -1.15 -9.77 14.81
CA GLY A 144 -0.85 -11.02 15.52
C GLY A 144 -0.32 -12.11 14.59
N ALA A 145 0.45 -13.03 15.16
CA ALA A 145 1.05 -14.14 14.42
C ALA A 145 -0.01 -15.00 13.72
N GLY A 146 0.13 -15.18 12.42
CA GLY A 146 -0.81 -15.96 11.59
C GLY A 146 -2.18 -15.30 11.38
N GLN A 147 -2.33 -14.01 11.73
CA GLN A 147 -3.59 -13.26 11.57
C GLN A 147 -3.47 -12.16 10.49
N VAL A 148 -2.33 -12.05 9.82
CA VAL A 148 -2.16 -11.09 8.72
C VAL A 148 -3.08 -11.48 7.57
N PRO A 149 -3.92 -10.55 7.07
CA PRO A 149 -4.82 -10.85 5.95
C PRO A 149 -4.05 -11.20 4.66
N PRO A 150 -4.72 -11.81 3.66
CA PRO A 150 -4.17 -11.93 2.33
C PRO A 150 -3.62 -10.59 1.84
N LEU A 151 -2.48 -10.60 1.18
CA LEU A 151 -1.80 -9.38 0.76
C LEU A 151 -1.17 -9.50 -0.63
N SER A 152 -0.99 -8.38 -1.29
CA SER A 152 -0.14 -8.25 -2.47
C SER A 152 0.38 -6.82 -2.61
N SER A 153 1.45 -6.63 -3.36
CA SER A 153 1.90 -5.32 -3.78
C SER A 153 1.57 -5.08 -5.25
N THR A 154 0.72 -4.10 -5.51
CA THR A 154 0.43 -3.68 -6.89
C THR A 154 1.64 -3.07 -7.59
N LYS A 155 2.68 -2.69 -6.84
CA LYS A 155 3.96 -2.23 -7.40
C LYS A 155 4.70 -3.31 -8.19
N SER A 156 4.37 -4.59 -8.01
CA SER A 156 4.87 -5.66 -8.89
C SER A 156 4.49 -5.43 -10.36
N MET A 157 3.37 -4.76 -10.63
CA MET A 157 2.85 -4.46 -11.96
C MET A 157 3.15 -3.02 -12.43
N THR A 158 3.20 -2.07 -11.49
CA THR A 158 3.26 -0.63 -11.82
C THR A 158 4.60 0.01 -11.58
N GLY A 159 5.50 -0.65 -10.85
CA GLY A 159 6.63 0.03 -10.24
C GLY A 159 6.19 0.95 -9.08
N HIS A 160 7.12 1.75 -8.58
CA HIS A 160 6.92 2.65 -7.47
C HIS A 160 6.83 4.10 -7.95
N SER A 161 5.63 4.63 -8.00
CA SER A 161 5.36 6.00 -8.45
C SER A 161 5.50 7.06 -7.34
N LEU A 162 6.30 6.78 -6.31
CA LEU A 162 6.70 7.70 -5.23
C LEU A 162 5.53 8.55 -4.70
N GLY A 163 5.49 9.85 -5.05
CA GLY A 163 4.45 10.77 -4.59
C GLY A 163 3.04 10.48 -5.12
N ALA A 164 2.90 9.68 -6.17
CA ALA A 164 1.60 9.20 -6.66
C ALA A 164 1.21 7.82 -6.11
N ALA A 165 2.13 7.09 -5.48
CA ALA A 165 1.90 5.69 -5.09
C ALA A 165 0.68 5.52 -4.18
N GLY A 166 0.53 6.35 -3.16
CA GLY A 166 -0.57 6.24 -2.20
C GLY A 166 -1.95 6.39 -2.84
N VAL A 167 -2.12 7.34 -3.77
CA VAL A 167 -3.41 7.51 -4.45
C VAL A 167 -3.66 6.41 -5.47
N HIS A 168 -2.63 5.92 -6.17
CA HIS A 168 -2.78 4.77 -7.08
C HIS A 168 -3.26 3.54 -6.30
N GLU A 169 -2.62 3.22 -5.19
CA GLU A 169 -2.95 2.06 -4.35
C GLU A 169 -4.32 2.19 -3.68
N ALA A 170 -4.71 3.39 -3.27
CA ALA A 170 -6.06 3.66 -2.81
C ALA A 170 -7.10 3.38 -3.90
N ILE A 171 -6.89 3.87 -5.12
CA ILE A 171 -7.77 3.63 -6.27
C ILE A 171 -7.82 2.13 -6.60
N TYR A 172 -6.68 1.44 -6.69
CA TYR A 172 -6.63 0.00 -6.97
C TYR A 172 -7.34 -0.82 -5.89
N SER A 173 -7.15 -0.47 -4.61
CA SER A 173 -7.82 -1.14 -3.50
C SER A 173 -9.34 -0.99 -3.57
N VAL A 174 -9.84 0.20 -3.85
CA VAL A 174 -11.27 0.45 -4.04
C VAL A 174 -11.81 -0.31 -5.27
N LEU A 175 -11.07 -0.34 -6.39
CA LEU A 175 -11.47 -1.09 -7.58
C LEU A 175 -11.51 -2.60 -7.33
N MET A 176 -10.53 -3.16 -6.61
CA MET A 176 -10.52 -4.56 -6.20
C MET A 176 -11.74 -4.89 -5.32
N MET A 177 -12.04 -4.04 -4.34
CA MET A 177 -13.19 -4.17 -3.45
C MET A 177 -14.53 -4.08 -4.21
N GLN A 178 -14.64 -3.17 -5.18
CA GLN A 178 -15.84 -3.01 -6.00
C GLN A 178 -16.11 -4.21 -6.90
N ASN A 179 -15.08 -4.93 -7.33
CA ASN A 179 -15.15 -6.03 -8.28
C ASN A 179 -14.86 -7.40 -7.64
N ASP A 180 -14.74 -7.46 -6.32
CA ASP A 180 -14.58 -8.68 -5.53
C ASP A 180 -13.42 -9.58 -6.02
N PHE A 181 -12.22 -9.01 -6.16
CA PHE A 181 -11.00 -9.74 -6.47
C PHE A 181 -9.75 -9.11 -5.83
N ILE A 182 -8.70 -9.91 -5.69
CA ILE A 182 -7.36 -9.44 -5.31
C ILE A 182 -6.45 -9.57 -6.54
N ALA A 183 -5.79 -8.46 -6.89
CA ALA A 183 -4.76 -8.46 -7.92
C ALA A 183 -3.50 -9.20 -7.44
N PRO A 184 -2.84 -9.98 -8.31
CA PRO A 184 -1.68 -10.76 -7.91
C PRO A 184 -0.44 -9.89 -7.66
N ASN A 185 0.45 -10.41 -6.82
CA ASN A 185 1.84 -10.00 -6.77
C ASN A 185 2.61 -10.82 -7.81
N ILE A 186 2.97 -10.20 -8.93
CA ILE A 186 3.62 -10.89 -10.05
C ILE A 186 5.15 -10.92 -9.92
N ASN A 187 5.82 -11.64 -10.82
CA ASN A 187 7.28 -11.73 -10.94
C ASN A 187 8.01 -12.45 -9.79
N VAL A 188 7.30 -13.12 -8.90
CA VAL A 188 7.91 -13.92 -7.83
C VAL A 188 8.38 -15.25 -8.41
N THR A 189 9.68 -15.50 -8.37
CA THR A 189 10.28 -16.79 -8.79
C THR A 189 10.31 -17.77 -7.63
N GLU A 190 10.68 -17.29 -6.45
CA GLU A 190 10.67 -17.98 -5.17
C GLU A 190 10.42 -16.95 -4.08
N LEU A 191 9.55 -17.25 -3.12
CA LEU A 191 9.32 -16.37 -1.98
C LEU A 191 10.57 -16.30 -1.09
N ASP A 192 10.91 -15.09 -0.66
CA ASP A 192 11.88 -14.88 0.41
C ASP A 192 11.47 -15.67 1.66
N GLU A 193 12.45 -16.23 2.39
CA GLU A 193 12.18 -17.04 3.59
C GLU A 193 11.34 -16.26 4.62
N GLY A 194 11.57 -14.96 4.76
CA GLY A 194 10.77 -14.09 5.63
C GLY A 194 9.35 -13.84 5.11
N ALA A 195 9.07 -14.13 3.85
CA ALA A 195 7.76 -13.93 3.23
C ALA A 195 6.90 -15.22 3.23
N LYS A 196 7.52 -16.39 3.30
CA LYS A 196 6.83 -17.71 3.25
C LYS A 196 5.70 -17.90 4.28
N PRO A 197 5.76 -17.33 5.50
CA PRO A 197 4.67 -17.49 6.47
C PRO A 197 3.37 -16.74 6.13
N PHE A 198 3.40 -15.83 5.14
CA PHE A 198 2.29 -14.94 4.83
C PHE A 198 1.50 -15.39 3.59
N ASP A 199 0.20 -15.09 3.56
CA ASP A 199 -0.65 -15.35 2.38
C ASP A 199 -0.44 -14.26 1.31
N ILE A 200 0.68 -14.34 0.60
CA ILE A 200 0.98 -13.48 -0.54
C ILE A 200 0.24 -14.00 -1.76
N VAL A 201 -0.66 -13.20 -2.31
CA VAL A 201 -1.50 -13.59 -3.44
C VAL A 201 -0.69 -13.51 -4.73
N LEU A 202 -0.27 -14.65 -5.27
CA LEU A 202 0.59 -14.77 -6.46
C LEU A 202 -0.22 -14.93 -7.77
N GLU A 203 -1.49 -15.28 -7.66
CA GLU A 203 -2.42 -15.37 -8.79
C GLU A 203 -3.69 -14.58 -8.47
N LYS A 204 -4.36 -14.04 -9.50
CA LYS A 204 -5.64 -13.34 -9.28
C LYS A 204 -6.57 -14.23 -8.44
N ARG A 205 -7.08 -13.68 -7.35
CA ARG A 205 -8.00 -14.38 -6.44
C ARG A 205 -9.36 -13.70 -6.45
N ASP A 206 -10.36 -14.37 -6.98
CA ASP A 206 -11.75 -13.91 -6.87
C ASP A 206 -12.25 -14.20 -5.45
N THR A 207 -12.57 -13.14 -4.71
CA THR A 207 -13.01 -13.20 -3.31
C THR A 207 -13.75 -11.92 -2.94
N LYS A 208 -14.75 -12.05 -2.07
CA LYS A 208 -15.49 -10.90 -1.56
C LYS A 208 -14.59 -10.03 -0.68
N LEU A 209 -14.59 -8.73 -0.93
CA LEU A 209 -13.84 -7.75 -0.16
C LEU A 209 -14.81 -6.71 0.38
N ASN A 210 -14.94 -6.63 1.71
CA ASN A 210 -15.74 -5.61 2.39
C ASN A 210 -14.87 -4.53 3.01
N THR A 211 -13.64 -4.89 3.41
CA THR A 211 -12.69 -3.99 4.05
C THR A 211 -11.29 -4.23 3.50
N VAL A 212 -10.63 -3.16 3.09
CA VAL A 212 -9.27 -3.23 2.53
C VAL A 212 -8.38 -2.18 3.18
N MET A 213 -7.11 -2.53 3.39
CA MET A 213 -6.08 -1.63 3.90
C MET A 213 -5.08 -1.31 2.81
N SER A 214 -4.56 -0.09 2.79
CA SER A 214 -3.44 0.34 1.95
C SER A 214 -2.36 0.96 2.82
N ASN A 215 -1.12 0.47 2.69
CA ASN A 215 0.04 0.92 3.44
C ASN A 215 0.99 1.74 2.55
N SER A 216 1.54 2.81 3.09
CA SER A 216 2.59 3.60 2.46
C SER A 216 3.66 3.96 3.49
N PHE A 217 4.89 3.50 3.29
CA PHE A 217 6.01 3.71 4.21
C PHE A 217 7.19 4.34 3.45
N GLY A 218 7.48 5.60 3.75
CA GLY A 218 8.45 6.39 3.00
C GLY A 218 9.79 6.57 3.74
N PHE A 219 10.81 6.95 2.97
CA PHE A 219 12.08 7.42 3.53
C PHE A 219 11.86 8.60 4.47
N GLY A 220 12.75 8.77 5.46
CA GLY A 220 12.57 9.69 6.57
C GLY A 220 11.68 9.14 7.69
N GLY A 221 11.25 7.86 7.58
CA GLY A 221 10.42 7.19 8.57
C GLY A 221 8.95 7.61 8.53
N VAL A 222 8.48 8.20 7.44
CA VAL A 222 7.08 8.61 7.27
C VAL A 222 6.23 7.41 6.93
N ASN A 223 5.19 7.17 7.72
CA ASN A 223 4.25 6.06 7.55
C ASN A 223 2.83 6.58 7.43
N ALA A 224 2.04 5.97 6.54
CA ALA A 224 0.61 6.21 6.41
C ALA A 224 -0.13 4.89 6.13
N CYS A 225 -1.30 4.75 6.74
CA CYS A 225 -2.22 3.64 6.50
C CYS A 225 -3.62 4.18 6.25
N LEU A 226 -4.31 3.59 5.27
CA LEU A 226 -5.70 3.87 4.95
C LEU A 226 -6.50 2.58 5.05
N ILE A 227 -7.73 2.66 5.59
CA ILE A 227 -8.67 1.54 5.59
C ILE A 227 -9.97 2.00 4.93
N PHE A 228 -10.38 1.25 3.93
CA PHE A 228 -11.62 1.47 3.20
C PHE A 228 -12.62 0.36 3.52
N LYS A 229 -13.88 0.74 3.66
CA LYS A 229 -15.01 -0.16 3.79
C LYS A 229 -15.95 0.00 2.59
N LYS A 230 -16.47 -1.12 2.11
CA LYS A 230 -17.47 -1.12 1.02
C LYS A 230 -18.71 -0.35 1.48
N TRP A 231 -19.19 0.56 0.64
CA TRP A 231 -20.43 1.24 0.90
C TRP A 231 -21.63 0.34 0.59
N GLU A 232 -22.53 0.20 1.54
CA GLU A 232 -23.70 -0.68 1.41
C GLU A 232 -25.04 0.07 1.22
N GLY A 233 -25.01 1.42 1.10
CA GLY A 233 -26.21 2.24 0.91
C GLY A 233 -26.76 2.86 2.17
#